data_c827b232502d051723eb1de2c63e6fd3
#
_entry.id   c827b232502d051723eb1de2c63e6fd3
#
_cell.length_a   1.000
_cell.length_b   1.000
_cell.length_c   1.000
_cell.angle_alpha   90.00
_cell.angle_beta   90.00
_cell.angle_gamma   90.00
#
_symmetry.space_group_name_H-M   'P 1'
#
loop_
_entity.id
_entity.type
_entity.pdbx_description
1 polymer ?
#
loop_
_entity_poly.entity_id
_entity_poly.type
_entity_poly.pdbx_seq_one_letter_code
_entity_poly.pdbx_strand_id
1 'polypeptide(L)'
;MSHDVSRRSFFGGLAAALGYLGLGPSTDLFAQTRPGAAGNAVPRMRGNDDYDAIAHLSSNENCWGPPESVMKAMNNAWKYSNRYGYPDANIVGEIAKHHGVKPENILLGAGSGEILDVVGTTFLLGGKKVLGVEPSYSSVYQHATSIKTTAIKLPLGKDYRQDMAAMIKAANTRASEIGLVYLCNPNNPTGIVVSKQEVKQLLDGIPKDMPVLIDEAYHHFVDDPSYATSVPYVIEGRPVIIARTFSKIAALAGMRLGYAVATADIVQKMRPYSMGSINALVKHGGAASLKDTAAQAEVKNKVMALRKKTTSELNALGYETLPSETNFFMVSIGREVVPVIEEFRKKGVAVGRPFPPMTTHMRVSIGTADEMARFMTAFKEIFPPAKKQTTAGV
;
A
#
# COMPACT_ATOMS: atom_id res chain seq x y z
N MET A 1 -21.90 38.83 39.34
CA MET A 1 -20.53 38.42 39.68
C MET A 1 -20.01 37.56 38.55
N SER A 2 -19.24 38.15 37.64
CA SER A 2 -18.62 37.42 36.52
C SER A 2 -17.29 36.83 37.02
N HIS A 3 -17.18 35.53 37.09
CA HIS A 3 -15.91 34.90 37.38
C HIS A 3 -15.09 34.81 36.06
N ASP A 4 -14.12 35.71 35.94
CA ASP A 4 -13.09 35.64 34.90
C ASP A 4 -12.19 34.44 35.20
N VAL A 5 -12.37 33.37 34.43
CA VAL A 5 -11.44 32.22 34.48
C VAL A 5 -10.21 32.55 33.62
N SER A 6 -9.06 32.73 34.26
CA SER A 6 -7.83 33.07 33.55
C SER A 6 -7.43 31.93 32.60
N ARG A 7 -6.79 32.27 31.47
CA ARG A 7 -6.26 31.26 30.50
C ARG A 7 -5.35 30.24 31.18
N ARG A 8 -4.59 30.60 32.21
CA ARG A 8 -3.76 29.68 32.98
C ARG A 8 -4.59 28.67 33.78
N SER A 9 -5.72 29.08 34.37
CA SER A 9 -6.62 28.17 35.10
C SER A 9 -7.32 27.18 34.15
N PHE A 10 -7.64 27.60 32.92
CA PHE A 10 -8.24 26.75 31.93
C PHE A 10 -7.28 25.64 31.45
N PHE A 11 -6.03 25.99 31.17
CA PHE A 11 -5.02 24.98 30.77
C PHE A 11 -4.59 24.06 31.93
N GLY A 12 -4.56 24.58 33.15
CA GLY A 12 -4.29 23.76 34.34
C GLY A 12 -5.41 22.74 34.61
N GLY A 13 -6.67 23.12 34.43
CA GLY A 13 -7.83 22.26 34.55
C GLY A 13 -7.87 21.16 33.48
N LEU A 14 -7.48 21.48 32.24
CA LEU A 14 -7.41 20.50 31.13
C LEU A 14 -6.31 19.46 31.36
N ALA A 15 -5.14 19.89 31.85
CA ALA A 15 -4.03 18.97 32.19
C ALA A 15 -4.38 18.03 33.34
N ALA A 16 -5.11 18.51 34.37
CA ALA A 16 -5.57 17.70 35.48
C ALA A 16 -6.66 16.68 35.05
N ALA A 17 -7.58 17.08 34.17
CA ALA A 17 -8.60 16.19 33.64
C ALA A 17 -8.00 15.07 32.75
N LEU A 18 -6.98 15.38 31.95
CA LEU A 18 -6.26 14.38 31.13
C LEU A 18 -5.43 13.41 32.00
N GLY A 19 -4.83 13.89 33.10
CA GLY A 19 -4.12 13.04 34.08
C GLY A 19 -5.06 12.08 34.83
N TYR A 20 -6.28 12.52 35.15
CA TYR A 20 -7.29 11.69 35.84
C TYR A 20 -7.83 10.57 34.93
N LEU A 21 -7.79 10.74 33.60
CA LEU A 21 -8.19 9.74 32.62
C LEU A 21 -7.05 8.77 32.26
N GLY A 22 -5.89 8.83 32.92
CA GLY A 22 -4.74 7.98 32.64
C GLY A 22 -4.06 8.26 31.30
N LEU A 23 -4.37 9.40 30.67
CA LEU A 23 -3.77 9.87 29.43
C LEU A 23 -2.53 10.70 29.79
N GLY A 24 -1.37 10.07 29.95
CA GLY A 24 -0.09 10.76 30.08
C GLY A 24 0.16 11.67 28.86
N PRO A 25 1.08 12.66 28.94
CA PRO A 25 1.40 13.53 27.83
C PRO A 25 2.06 12.72 26.70
N SER A 26 1.25 12.09 25.88
CA SER A 26 1.73 11.50 24.62
C SER A 26 1.59 12.56 23.54
N THR A 27 2.71 12.93 22.95
CA THR A 27 2.80 13.81 21.78
C THR A 27 2.17 13.20 20.52
N ASP A 28 1.47 12.09 20.64
CA ASP A 28 0.91 11.29 19.56
C ASP A 28 -0.63 11.27 19.52
N LEU A 29 -1.27 12.42 19.79
CA LEU A 29 -2.74 12.52 19.68
C LEU A 29 -3.28 12.23 18.25
N PHE A 30 -2.43 12.29 17.23
CA PHE A 30 -2.79 12.02 15.83
C PHE A 30 -2.41 10.61 15.36
N ALA A 31 -1.80 9.81 16.23
CA ALA A 31 -1.44 8.42 15.95
C ALA A 31 -2.40 7.41 16.56
N GLN A 32 -3.61 7.83 16.94
CA GLN A 32 -4.62 6.90 17.43
C GLN A 32 -4.97 5.89 16.33
N THR A 33 -4.67 4.64 16.60
CA THR A 33 -5.17 3.50 15.84
C THR A 33 -6.67 3.64 15.67
N ARG A 34 -7.14 3.60 14.43
CA ARG A 34 -8.57 3.57 14.12
C ARG A 34 -9.24 2.46 14.95
N PRO A 35 -10.43 2.71 15.56
CA PRO A 35 -11.15 1.68 16.30
C PRO A 35 -11.35 0.44 15.41
N GLY A 36 -10.92 -0.73 15.87
CA GLY A 36 -10.95 -1.98 15.11
C GLY A 36 -9.57 -2.57 14.80
N ALA A 37 -8.48 -1.85 15.00
CA ALA A 37 -7.12 -2.39 14.91
C ALA A 37 -6.64 -2.95 16.26
N ALA A 38 -7.50 -3.60 17.01
CA ALA A 38 -7.10 -4.35 18.19
C ALA A 38 -6.38 -5.62 17.73
N GLY A 39 -5.08 -5.63 17.87
CA GLY A 39 -4.21 -6.77 17.57
C GLY A 39 -3.19 -6.42 16.49
N ASN A 40 -1.93 -6.31 16.91
CA ASN A 40 -0.72 -6.24 16.10
C ASN A 40 -0.20 -4.84 15.71
N ALA A 41 -0.28 -3.87 16.62
CA ALA A 41 0.58 -2.70 16.51
C ALA A 41 2.04 -3.19 16.67
N VAL A 42 2.82 -3.19 15.59
CA VAL A 42 4.27 -3.33 15.64
C VAL A 42 4.79 -2.21 16.55
N PRO A 43 5.58 -2.49 17.60
CA PRO A 43 6.12 -1.46 18.46
C PRO A 43 6.85 -0.42 17.62
N ARG A 44 6.46 0.85 17.74
CA ARG A 44 7.15 1.95 17.06
C ARG A 44 8.50 2.18 17.73
N MET A 45 9.52 2.40 16.93
CA MET A 45 10.84 2.76 17.40
C MET A 45 10.80 4.13 18.09
N ARG A 46 11.49 4.26 19.22
CA ARG A 46 11.60 5.50 19.99
C ARG A 46 13.03 6.02 19.85
N GLY A 47 13.20 7.10 19.13
CA GLY A 47 14.49 7.79 18.97
C GLY A 47 14.96 7.84 17.50
N ASN A 48 15.59 8.93 17.09
CA ASN A 48 16.10 9.12 15.74
C ASN A 48 17.31 8.24 15.43
N ASP A 49 18.21 8.07 16.43
CA ASP A 49 19.47 7.32 16.25
C ASP A 49 19.22 5.83 15.98
N ASP A 50 18.14 5.27 16.53
CA ASP A 50 17.76 3.89 16.29
C ASP A 50 17.09 3.69 14.93
N TYR A 51 16.43 4.71 14.39
CA TYR A 51 15.73 4.61 13.11
C TYR A 51 16.71 4.34 11.97
N ASP A 52 17.74 5.18 11.83
CA ASP A 52 18.71 5.09 10.72
C ASP A 52 19.64 3.87 10.85
N ALA A 53 19.77 3.30 12.05
CA ALA A 53 20.61 2.12 12.31
C ALA A 53 19.95 0.79 11.86
N ILE A 54 18.66 0.78 11.58
CA ILE A 54 17.90 -0.46 11.26
C ILE A 54 17.76 -0.64 9.75
N ALA A 55 17.80 -1.89 9.28
CA ALA A 55 17.39 -2.26 7.94
C ALA A 55 15.86 -2.23 7.83
N HIS A 56 15.31 -1.30 7.04
CA HIS A 56 13.86 -1.05 6.90
C HIS A 56 13.20 -1.93 5.85
N LEU A 57 12.96 -3.21 6.17
CA LEU A 57 12.38 -4.19 5.24
C LEU A 57 10.91 -4.51 5.54
N SER A 58 10.14 -3.56 6.07
CA SER A 58 8.78 -3.79 6.57
C SER A 58 7.66 -3.13 5.76
N SER A 59 7.92 -2.01 5.07
CA SER A 59 6.87 -1.12 4.55
C SER A 59 6.85 -0.97 3.04
N ASN A 60 7.60 -1.82 2.33
CA ASN A 60 7.67 -1.82 0.86
C ASN A 60 8.08 -0.43 0.32
N GLU A 61 9.04 0.20 0.99
CA GLU A 61 9.60 1.49 0.60
C GLU A 61 10.61 1.31 -0.53
N ASN A 62 10.96 2.41 -1.19
CA ASN A 62 12.10 2.48 -2.10
C ASN A 62 13.29 3.00 -1.30
N CYS A 63 14.21 2.12 -0.95
CA CYS A 63 15.34 2.38 -0.07
C CYS A 63 16.43 3.29 -0.69
N TRP A 64 16.39 3.52 -2.01
CA TRP A 64 17.37 4.39 -2.68
C TRP A 64 17.00 5.87 -2.64
N GLY A 65 15.78 6.21 -2.17
CA GLY A 65 15.30 7.59 -2.14
C GLY A 65 14.90 8.13 -3.52
N PRO A 66 14.39 9.37 -3.58
CA PRO A 66 14.02 10.02 -4.83
C PRO A 66 15.24 10.33 -5.69
N PRO A 67 15.17 10.18 -7.03
CA PRO A 67 16.27 10.54 -7.92
C PRO A 67 16.54 12.05 -7.93
N GLU A 68 17.72 12.44 -8.39
CA GLU A 68 18.17 13.84 -8.40
C GLU A 68 17.19 14.77 -9.15
N SER A 69 16.64 14.31 -10.27
CA SER A 69 15.62 15.04 -11.05
C SER A 69 14.41 15.42 -10.22
N VAL A 70 13.93 14.50 -9.39
CA VAL A 70 12.79 14.68 -8.49
C VAL A 70 13.16 15.64 -7.35
N MET A 71 14.31 15.43 -6.71
CA MET A 71 14.80 16.30 -5.64
C MET A 71 14.99 17.74 -6.10
N LYS A 72 15.57 17.95 -7.30
CA LYS A 72 15.74 19.26 -7.92
C LYS A 72 14.40 19.95 -8.17
N ALA A 73 13.41 19.21 -8.70
CA ALA A 73 12.07 19.75 -8.94
C ALA A 73 11.38 20.17 -7.64
N MET A 74 11.48 19.35 -6.59
CA MET A 74 10.92 19.66 -5.27
C MET A 74 11.63 20.88 -4.64
N ASN A 75 12.97 20.94 -4.69
CA ASN A 75 13.73 22.07 -4.15
C ASN A 75 13.36 23.38 -4.84
N ASN A 76 13.15 23.37 -6.15
CA ASN A 76 12.70 24.55 -6.91
C ASN A 76 11.27 24.98 -6.53
N ALA A 77 10.46 24.11 -5.95
CA ALA A 77 9.08 24.39 -5.56
C ALA A 77 8.93 24.99 -4.15
N TRP A 78 9.99 25.06 -3.33
CA TRP A 78 9.93 25.66 -1.99
C TRP A 78 9.41 27.10 -1.99
N LYS A 79 9.66 27.87 -3.05
CA LYS A 79 9.15 29.24 -3.22
C LYS A 79 7.63 29.33 -3.27
N TYR A 80 6.92 28.21 -3.39
CA TYR A 80 5.45 28.16 -3.43
C TYR A 80 4.85 27.65 -2.10
N SER A 81 5.66 27.28 -1.12
CA SER A 81 5.19 26.63 0.12
C SER A 81 4.21 27.48 0.93
N ASN A 82 4.25 28.80 0.78
CA ASN A 82 3.42 29.78 1.48
C ASN A 82 2.27 30.36 0.63
N ARG A 83 1.93 29.73 -0.51
CA ARG A 83 0.93 30.28 -1.45
C ARG A 83 -0.17 29.25 -1.75
N TYR A 84 -1.37 29.76 -1.97
CA TYR A 84 -2.46 29.06 -2.66
C TYR A 84 -2.45 29.44 -4.15
N GLY A 85 -3.03 28.58 -5.01
CA GLY A 85 -3.12 28.85 -6.44
C GLY A 85 -1.75 28.91 -7.17
N TYR A 86 -0.75 28.25 -6.61
CA TYR A 86 0.61 28.18 -7.17
C TYR A 86 0.67 27.35 -8.45
N PRO A 87 1.69 27.57 -9.33
CA PRO A 87 1.97 26.67 -10.44
C PRO A 87 2.32 25.27 -9.91
N ASP A 88 1.54 24.26 -10.31
CA ASP A 88 1.61 22.89 -9.76
C ASP A 88 2.30 21.89 -10.66
N ALA A 89 3.15 22.36 -11.57
CA ALA A 89 3.84 21.59 -12.62
C ALA A 89 2.89 20.83 -13.57
N ASN A 90 1.64 21.26 -13.66
CA ASN A 90 0.58 20.61 -14.46
C ASN A 90 0.47 19.10 -14.15
N ILE A 91 0.59 18.72 -12.90
CA ILE A 91 0.67 17.30 -12.48
C ILE A 91 -0.49 16.46 -13.00
N VAL A 92 -1.71 17.00 -13.01
CA VAL A 92 -2.90 16.31 -13.57
C VAL A 92 -2.75 16.08 -15.06
N GLY A 93 -2.32 17.09 -15.81
CA GLY A 93 -2.06 16.96 -17.25
C GLY A 93 -0.92 16.00 -17.58
N GLU A 94 0.15 16.00 -16.78
CA GLU A 94 1.27 15.06 -16.95
C GLU A 94 0.83 13.60 -16.67
N ILE A 95 0.03 13.36 -15.65
CA ILE A 95 -0.55 12.02 -15.38
C ILE A 95 -1.49 11.60 -16.51
N ALA A 96 -2.37 12.50 -16.95
CA ALA A 96 -3.31 12.23 -18.03
C ALA A 96 -2.57 11.86 -19.33
N LYS A 97 -1.54 12.64 -19.68
CA LYS A 97 -0.66 12.35 -20.82
C LYS A 97 0.05 11.01 -20.70
N HIS A 98 0.57 10.68 -19.50
CA HIS A 98 1.25 9.41 -19.23
C HIS A 98 0.35 8.19 -19.49
N HIS A 99 -0.95 8.32 -19.22
CA HIS A 99 -1.93 7.25 -19.39
C HIS A 99 -2.73 7.31 -20.69
N GLY A 100 -2.55 8.34 -21.52
CA GLY A 100 -3.33 8.53 -22.73
C GLY A 100 -4.81 8.83 -22.47
N VAL A 101 -5.12 9.46 -21.33
CA VAL A 101 -6.47 9.87 -20.93
C VAL A 101 -6.57 11.40 -20.84
N LYS A 102 -7.76 11.92 -20.57
CA LYS A 102 -7.97 13.36 -20.38
C LYS A 102 -7.79 13.77 -18.91
N PRO A 103 -7.51 15.07 -18.61
CA PRO A 103 -7.37 15.56 -17.23
C PRO A 103 -8.58 15.27 -16.33
N GLU A 104 -9.79 15.28 -16.88
CA GLU A 104 -11.02 14.95 -16.14
C GLU A 104 -11.12 13.50 -15.68
N ASN A 105 -10.28 12.60 -16.20
CA ASN A 105 -10.17 11.21 -15.78
C ASN A 105 -9.27 11.03 -14.55
N ILE A 106 -8.64 12.11 -14.05
CA ILE A 106 -7.66 12.04 -12.95
C ILE A 106 -8.22 12.68 -11.69
N LEU A 107 -8.06 11.97 -10.57
CA LEU A 107 -8.26 12.51 -9.23
C LEU A 107 -6.99 12.34 -8.42
N LEU A 108 -6.39 13.44 -7.93
CA LEU A 108 -5.25 13.39 -7.04
C LEU A 108 -5.67 13.05 -5.60
N GLY A 109 -4.75 12.43 -4.85
CA GLY A 109 -4.91 12.17 -3.42
C GLY A 109 -3.57 12.22 -2.67
N ALA A 110 -3.63 12.42 -1.35
CA ALA A 110 -2.48 12.37 -0.45
C ALA A 110 -2.00 10.91 -0.26
N GLY A 111 -1.41 10.36 -1.32
CA GLY A 111 -1.11 8.94 -1.51
C GLY A 111 -2.33 8.17 -2.02
N SER A 112 -2.10 6.94 -2.50
CA SER A 112 -3.21 6.06 -2.91
C SER A 112 -4.15 5.71 -1.74
N GLY A 113 -3.69 5.85 -0.49
CA GLY A 113 -4.53 5.61 0.69
C GLY A 113 -5.77 6.51 0.71
N GLU A 114 -5.62 7.82 0.44
CA GLU A 114 -6.78 8.72 0.30
C GLU A 114 -7.69 8.30 -0.86
N ILE A 115 -7.10 7.88 -1.99
CA ILE A 115 -7.91 7.40 -3.12
C ILE A 115 -8.76 6.19 -2.73
N LEU A 116 -8.18 5.21 -2.01
CA LEU A 116 -8.92 4.05 -1.53
C LEU A 116 -10.05 4.44 -0.58
N ASP A 117 -9.81 5.40 0.32
CA ASP A 117 -10.82 5.92 1.26
C ASP A 117 -11.93 6.68 0.50
N VAL A 118 -11.58 7.50 -0.49
CA VAL A 118 -12.53 8.25 -1.33
C VAL A 118 -13.41 7.30 -2.14
N VAL A 119 -12.81 6.29 -2.79
CA VAL A 119 -13.56 5.26 -3.53
C VAL A 119 -14.48 4.49 -2.59
N GLY A 120 -13.95 4.07 -1.42
CA GLY A 120 -14.75 3.41 -0.39
C GLY A 120 -15.95 4.26 0.04
N THR A 121 -15.74 5.54 0.32
CA THR A 121 -16.84 6.46 0.67
C THR A 121 -17.84 6.59 -0.47
N THR A 122 -17.38 6.79 -1.70
CA THR A 122 -18.23 7.01 -2.87
C THR A 122 -19.21 5.86 -3.13
N PHE A 123 -18.73 4.62 -2.97
CA PHE A 123 -19.50 3.44 -3.41
C PHE A 123 -20.07 2.58 -2.27
N LEU A 124 -19.66 2.80 -1.02
CA LEU A 124 -20.11 2.00 0.11
C LEU A 124 -21.06 2.75 1.06
N LEU A 125 -21.23 4.07 0.92
CA LEU A 125 -22.23 4.82 1.67
C LEU A 125 -23.63 4.23 1.44
N GLY A 126 -24.46 4.24 2.49
CA GLY A 126 -25.80 3.61 2.46
C GLY A 126 -25.76 2.11 2.75
N GLY A 127 -24.66 1.58 3.28
CA GLY A 127 -24.56 0.20 3.77
C GLY A 127 -24.13 -0.82 2.72
N LYS A 128 -23.70 -0.39 1.54
CA LYS A 128 -23.11 -1.27 0.53
C LYS A 128 -21.78 -1.83 1.00
N LYS A 129 -21.45 -3.04 0.55
CA LYS A 129 -20.24 -3.78 0.95
C LYS A 129 -19.17 -3.76 -0.13
N VAL A 130 -17.91 -3.85 0.28
CA VAL A 130 -16.80 -4.13 -0.64
C VAL A 130 -16.57 -5.64 -0.73
N LEU A 131 -16.47 -6.16 -1.95
CA LEU A 131 -16.07 -7.55 -2.22
C LEU A 131 -14.59 -7.58 -2.60
N GLY A 132 -13.80 -8.46 -2.00
CA GLY A 132 -12.42 -8.74 -2.38
C GLY A 132 -11.89 -9.99 -1.70
N VAL A 133 -10.57 -10.14 -1.65
CA VAL A 133 -9.90 -11.31 -1.06
C VAL A 133 -9.16 -10.98 0.24
N GLU A 134 -8.90 -12.01 1.05
CA GLU A 134 -8.07 -11.90 2.25
C GLU A 134 -7.06 -13.06 2.31
N PRO A 135 -5.75 -12.76 2.53
CA PRO A 135 -5.18 -11.44 2.76
C PRO A 135 -5.00 -10.62 1.48
N SER A 136 -5.23 -9.32 1.62
CA SER A 136 -4.94 -8.30 0.63
C SER A 136 -4.60 -6.98 1.34
N TYR A 137 -4.31 -5.92 0.59
CA TYR A 137 -4.08 -4.62 1.21
C TYR A 137 -5.39 -4.09 1.80
N SER A 138 -5.41 -3.95 3.14
CA SER A 138 -6.66 -3.88 3.92
C SER A 138 -7.28 -2.47 4.04
N SER A 139 -6.68 -1.42 3.44
CA SER A 139 -7.13 -0.04 3.66
C SER A 139 -8.61 0.15 3.33
N VAL A 140 -9.07 -0.31 2.16
CA VAL A 140 -10.48 -0.18 1.77
C VAL A 140 -11.43 -0.96 2.67
N TYR A 141 -11.00 -2.11 3.22
CA TYR A 141 -11.81 -2.89 4.17
C TYR A 141 -11.92 -2.20 5.52
N GLN A 142 -10.80 -1.61 5.99
CA GLN A 142 -10.78 -0.82 7.23
C GLN A 142 -11.64 0.45 7.07
N HIS A 143 -11.57 1.09 5.91
CA HIS A 143 -12.40 2.24 5.60
C HIS A 143 -13.89 1.86 5.59
N ALA A 144 -14.26 0.75 4.97
CA ALA A 144 -15.63 0.23 5.03
C ALA A 144 -16.12 0.10 6.47
N THR A 145 -15.31 -0.48 7.38
CA THR A 145 -15.64 -0.57 8.80
C THR A 145 -15.79 0.82 9.44
N SER A 146 -14.91 1.78 9.11
CA SER A 146 -14.95 3.13 9.68
C SER A 146 -16.22 3.91 9.31
N ILE A 147 -16.80 3.62 8.15
CA ILE A 147 -18.09 4.19 7.69
C ILE A 147 -19.29 3.29 7.99
N LYS A 148 -19.14 2.36 8.94
CA LYS A 148 -20.19 1.45 9.45
C LYS A 148 -20.79 0.51 8.41
N THR A 149 -19.99 0.09 7.42
CA THR A 149 -20.31 -1.03 6.54
C THR A 149 -19.28 -2.15 6.68
N THR A 150 -19.32 -3.16 5.83
CA THR A 150 -18.49 -4.35 5.96
C THR A 150 -17.85 -4.76 4.63
N ALA A 151 -16.90 -5.70 4.70
CA ALA A 151 -16.32 -6.35 3.54
C ALA A 151 -16.76 -7.81 3.44
N ILE A 152 -16.97 -8.25 2.21
CA ILE A 152 -17.09 -9.67 1.83
C ILE A 152 -15.70 -10.09 1.39
N LYS A 153 -15.00 -10.86 2.24
CA LYS A 153 -13.63 -11.28 2.01
C LYS A 153 -13.60 -12.75 1.66
N LEU A 154 -13.16 -13.06 0.46
CA LEU A 154 -12.96 -14.43 0.01
C LEU A 154 -11.53 -14.88 0.34
N PRO A 155 -11.29 -16.15 0.65
CA PRO A 155 -9.94 -16.66 0.83
C PRO A 155 -9.18 -16.64 -0.50
N LEU A 156 -7.85 -16.57 -0.43
CA LEU A 156 -6.99 -16.87 -1.57
C LEU A 156 -7.08 -18.37 -1.94
N GLY A 157 -6.78 -18.69 -3.18
CA GLY A 157 -6.59 -20.07 -3.62
C GLY A 157 -5.44 -20.77 -2.89
N LYS A 158 -5.32 -22.08 -3.07
CA LYS A 158 -4.23 -22.89 -2.46
C LYS A 158 -2.83 -22.47 -2.94
N ASP A 159 -2.77 -21.83 -4.10
CA ASP A 159 -1.58 -21.25 -4.72
C ASP A 159 -1.36 -19.77 -4.32
N TYR A 160 -2.06 -19.28 -3.31
CA TYR A 160 -2.06 -17.90 -2.83
C TYR A 160 -2.49 -16.87 -3.87
N ARG A 161 -3.14 -17.28 -4.95
CA ARG A 161 -3.72 -16.40 -5.97
C ARG A 161 -5.12 -15.95 -5.59
N GLN A 162 -5.53 -14.83 -6.12
CA GLN A 162 -6.91 -14.34 -6.03
C GLN A 162 -7.81 -15.20 -6.95
N ASP A 163 -8.88 -15.76 -6.41
CA ASP A 163 -9.81 -16.62 -7.15
C ASP A 163 -10.87 -15.77 -7.88
N MET A 164 -10.64 -15.53 -9.17
CA MET A 164 -11.56 -14.75 -10.00
C MET A 164 -12.92 -15.42 -10.16
N ALA A 165 -12.99 -16.76 -10.23
CA ALA A 165 -14.25 -17.47 -10.35
C ALA A 165 -15.12 -17.30 -9.09
N ALA A 166 -14.50 -17.40 -7.91
CA ALA A 166 -15.16 -17.14 -6.64
C ALA A 166 -15.63 -15.67 -6.53
N MET A 167 -14.80 -14.72 -6.97
CA MET A 167 -15.16 -13.30 -6.99
C MET A 167 -16.34 -13.03 -7.92
N ILE A 168 -16.35 -13.57 -9.15
CA ILE A 168 -17.46 -13.46 -10.10
C ILE A 168 -18.73 -14.06 -9.52
N LYS A 169 -18.65 -15.26 -8.95
CA LYS A 169 -19.79 -15.89 -8.30
C LYS A 169 -20.38 -15.04 -7.18
N ALA A 170 -19.53 -14.53 -6.29
CA ALA A 170 -19.97 -13.68 -5.18
C ALA A 170 -20.59 -12.36 -5.67
N ALA A 171 -19.99 -11.72 -6.68
CA ALA A 171 -20.47 -10.48 -7.26
C ALA A 171 -21.89 -10.65 -7.86
N ASN A 172 -22.15 -11.77 -8.54
CA ASN A 172 -23.46 -12.03 -9.14
C ASN A 172 -24.50 -12.45 -8.12
N THR A 173 -24.16 -13.35 -7.18
CA THR A 173 -25.13 -13.86 -6.21
C THR A 173 -25.50 -12.86 -5.11
N ARG A 174 -24.67 -11.84 -4.90
CA ARG A 174 -24.82 -10.81 -3.86
C ARG A 174 -24.83 -9.39 -4.43
N ALA A 175 -25.18 -9.20 -5.69
CA ALA A 175 -25.12 -7.93 -6.40
C ALA A 175 -25.86 -6.79 -5.68
N SER A 176 -27.00 -7.08 -5.04
CA SER A 176 -27.76 -6.08 -4.28
C SER A 176 -27.03 -5.55 -3.04
N GLU A 177 -26.08 -6.30 -2.47
CA GLU A 177 -25.32 -5.91 -1.28
C GLU A 177 -24.02 -5.20 -1.62
N ILE A 178 -23.42 -5.50 -2.79
CA ILE A 178 -22.09 -5.05 -3.17
C ILE A 178 -22.17 -3.68 -3.85
N GLY A 179 -21.37 -2.74 -3.37
CA GLY A 179 -21.18 -1.43 -4.00
C GLY A 179 -19.84 -1.29 -4.72
N LEU A 180 -18.88 -2.17 -4.40
CA LEU A 180 -17.52 -2.09 -4.93
C LEU A 180 -16.87 -3.48 -4.96
N VAL A 181 -16.24 -3.84 -6.07
CA VAL A 181 -15.28 -4.95 -6.14
C VAL A 181 -13.88 -4.39 -6.00
N TYR A 182 -13.03 -5.00 -5.19
CA TYR A 182 -11.65 -4.58 -4.94
C TYR A 182 -10.66 -5.66 -5.36
N LEU A 183 -9.72 -5.28 -6.21
CA LEU A 183 -8.64 -6.11 -6.71
C LEU A 183 -7.30 -5.40 -6.46
N CYS A 184 -6.40 -5.98 -5.68
CA CYS A 184 -5.02 -5.50 -5.52
C CYS A 184 -4.13 -6.27 -6.51
N ASN A 185 -3.55 -5.60 -7.50
CA ASN A 185 -2.81 -6.27 -8.57
C ASN A 185 -1.55 -5.48 -8.99
N PRO A 186 -0.35 -5.95 -8.64
CA PRO A 186 -0.01 -7.15 -7.84
C PRO A 186 -0.52 -7.11 -6.41
N ASN A 187 -0.88 -8.28 -5.86
CA ASN A 187 -1.45 -8.36 -4.51
C ASN A 187 -0.41 -8.08 -3.41
N ASN A 188 -0.80 -7.37 -2.39
CA ASN A 188 -0.05 -7.21 -1.16
C ASN A 188 -0.84 -7.92 -0.04
N PRO A 189 -0.34 -9.01 0.59
CA PRO A 189 1.09 -9.27 0.81
C PRO A 189 1.76 -10.31 -0.11
N THR A 190 1.04 -11.01 -0.98
CA THR A 190 1.60 -12.18 -1.69
C THR A 190 2.61 -11.82 -2.78
N GLY A 191 2.49 -10.64 -3.39
CA GLY A 191 3.31 -10.21 -4.53
C GLY A 191 2.86 -10.79 -5.87
N ILE A 192 1.84 -11.65 -5.88
CA ILE A 192 1.39 -12.40 -7.05
C ILE A 192 0.48 -11.51 -7.91
N VAL A 193 0.64 -11.60 -9.22
CA VAL A 193 -0.18 -10.88 -10.19
C VAL A 193 -1.43 -11.66 -10.59
N VAL A 194 -2.48 -10.92 -10.91
CA VAL A 194 -3.62 -11.39 -11.71
C VAL A 194 -3.34 -10.99 -13.15
N SER A 195 -3.41 -11.94 -14.07
CA SER A 195 -3.12 -11.69 -15.48
C SER A 195 -4.17 -10.79 -16.14
N LYS A 196 -3.80 -10.15 -17.26
CA LYS A 196 -4.74 -9.35 -18.06
C LYS A 196 -5.98 -10.12 -18.50
N GLN A 197 -5.82 -11.43 -18.73
CA GLN A 197 -6.93 -12.31 -19.10
C GLN A 197 -7.87 -12.56 -17.92
N GLU A 198 -7.34 -12.82 -16.72
CA GLU A 198 -8.12 -13.00 -15.49
C GLU A 198 -8.84 -11.71 -15.09
N VAL A 199 -8.17 -10.54 -15.22
CA VAL A 199 -8.83 -9.24 -15.03
C VAL A 199 -10.00 -9.07 -16.00
N LYS A 200 -9.79 -9.38 -17.29
CA LYS A 200 -10.86 -9.34 -18.28
C LYS A 200 -12.02 -10.29 -17.93
N GLN A 201 -11.73 -11.52 -17.51
CA GLN A 201 -12.75 -12.48 -17.07
C GLN A 201 -13.57 -11.94 -15.90
N LEU A 202 -12.90 -11.35 -14.89
CA LEU A 202 -13.60 -10.71 -13.76
C LEU A 202 -14.55 -9.62 -14.27
N LEU A 203 -14.03 -8.68 -15.06
CA LEU A 203 -14.80 -7.54 -15.54
C LEU A 203 -15.97 -7.94 -16.46
N ASP A 204 -15.84 -9.01 -17.25
CA ASP A 204 -16.88 -9.50 -18.14
C ASP A 204 -17.91 -10.37 -17.40
N GLY A 205 -17.50 -11.02 -16.31
CA GLY A 205 -18.31 -11.96 -15.55
C GLY A 205 -19.18 -11.35 -14.46
N ILE A 206 -18.97 -10.08 -14.08
CA ILE A 206 -19.75 -9.37 -13.06
C ILE A 206 -20.78 -8.42 -13.70
N PRO A 207 -21.77 -7.89 -12.94
CA PRO A 207 -22.70 -6.88 -13.44
C PRO A 207 -21.95 -5.68 -14.06
N LYS A 208 -22.39 -5.23 -15.23
CA LYS A 208 -21.67 -4.24 -16.05
C LYS A 208 -21.55 -2.85 -15.41
N ASP A 209 -22.46 -2.51 -14.53
CA ASP A 209 -22.52 -1.25 -13.80
C ASP A 209 -21.83 -1.32 -12.42
N MET A 210 -21.31 -2.50 -12.03
CA MET A 210 -20.63 -2.70 -10.75
C MET A 210 -19.23 -2.08 -10.78
N PRO A 211 -18.93 -1.09 -9.91
CA PRO A 211 -17.63 -0.48 -9.87
C PRO A 211 -16.53 -1.45 -9.42
N VAL A 212 -15.37 -1.38 -10.08
CA VAL A 212 -14.20 -2.20 -9.75
C VAL A 212 -13.01 -1.28 -9.45
N LEU A 213 -12.50 -1.35 -8.23
CA LEU A 213 -11.26 -0.68 -7.83
C LEU A 213 -10.09 -1.64 -8.02
N ILE A 214 -9.14 -1.26 -8.85
CA ILE A 214 -7.90 -2.02 -9.08
C ILE A 214 -6.73 -1.21 -8.52
N ASP A 215 -6.13 -1.70 -7.44
CA ASP A 215 -4.96 -1.07 -6.81
C ASP A 215 -3.69 -1.57 -7.50
N GLU A 216 -3.11 -0.72 -8.34
CA GLU A 216 -1.90 -0.99 -9.10
C GLU A 216 -0.64 -0.31 -8.48
N ALA A 217 -0.55 -0.25 -7.15
CA ALA A 217 0.56 0.40 -6.46
C ALA A 217 1.94 -0.15 -6.82
N TYR A 218 2.02 -1.41 -7.26
CA TYR A 218 3.28 -2.11 -7.55
C TYR A 218 3.51 -2.38 -9.04
N HIS A 219 2.66 -1.90 -9.93
CA HIS A 219 2.70 -2.19 -11.37
C HIS A 219 4.05 -1.93 -12.04
N HIS A 220 4.84 -0.96 -11.55
CA HIS A 220 6.16 -0.63 -12.10
C HIS A 220 7.19 -1.76 -11.97
N PHE A 221 7.01 -2.66 -10.98
CA PHE A 221 7.96 -3.75 -10.71
C PHE A 221 7.65 -5.04 -11.47
N VAL A 222 6.50 -5.10 -12.14
CA VAL A 222 6.06 -6.30 -12.85
C VAL A 222 6.90 -6.55 -14.10
N ASP A 223 7.30 -7.80 -14.28
CA ASP A 223 8.03 -8.28 -15.47
C ASP A 223 7.30 -9.45 -16.13
N ASP A 224 6.24 -9.96 -15.50
CA ASP A 224 5.40 -11.04 -16.03
C ASP A 224 4.62 -10.54 -17.27
N PRO A 225 4.85 -11.14 -18.47
CA PRO A 225 4.20 -10.73 -19.71
C PRO A 225 2.68 -10.99 -19.73
N SER A 226 2.17 -11.81 -18.82
CA SER A 226 0.72 -12.03 -18.65
C SER A 226 0.01 -10.83 -18.04
N TYR A 227 0.73 -9.97 -17.31
CA TYR A 227 0.20 -8.76 -16.69
C TYR A 227 0.05 -7.63 -17.71
N ALA A 228 -0.96 -6.80 -17.51
CA ALA A 228 -1.08 -5.47 -18.13
C ALA A 228 -1.80 -4.51 -17.17
N THR A 229 -1.53 -3.22 -17.31
CA THR A 229 -2.34 -2.20 -16.62
C THR A 229 -3.79 -2.26 -17.07
N SER A 230 -4.69 -1.95 -16.17
CA SER A 230 -6.14 -1.94 -16.42
C SER A 230 -6.67 -0.57 -16.91
N VAL A 231 -5.79 0.40 -17.16
CA VAL A 231 -6.17 1.72 -17.70
C VAL A 231 -6.97 1.63 -19.02
N PRO A 232 -6.71 0.70 -19.96
CA PRO A 232 -7.52 0.56 -21.17
C PRO A 232 -9.01 0.39 -20.90
N TYR A 233 -9.41 -0.27 -19.81
CA TYR A 233 -10.84 -0.42 -19.47
C TYR A 233 -11.50 0.90 -19.07
N VAL A 234 -10.73 1.86 -18.53
CA VAL A 234 -11.23 3.22 -18.28
C VAL A 234 -11.48 3.94 -19.60
N ILE A 235 -10.58 3.78 -20.59
CA ILE A 235 -10.73 4.35 -21.95
C ILE A 235 -11.94 3.75 -22.66
N GLU A 236 -12.22 2.48 -22.45
CA GLU A 236 -13.41 1.77 -22.95
C GLU A 236 -14.71 2.22 -22.27
N GLY A 237 -14.63 3.08 -21.23
CA GLY A 237 -15.81 3.56 -20.50
C GLY A 237 -16.36 2.57 -19.46
N ARG A 238 -15.60 1.54 -19.08
CA ARG A 238 -16.02 0.58 -18.03
C ARG A 238 -15.94 1.24 -16.64
N PRO A 239 -16.76 0.82 -15.65
CA PRO A 239 -16.77 1.37 -14.31
C PRO A 239 -15.56 0.88 -13.48
N VAL A 240 -14.35 1.12 -14.01
CA VAL A 240 -13.07 0.73 -13.40
C VAL A 240 -12.38 1.98 -12.85
N ILE A 241 -11.87 1.86 -11.64
CA ILE A 241 -11.06 2.88 -10.97
C ILE A 241 -9.67 2.28 -10.73
N ILE A 242 -8.63 2.88 -11.30
CA ILE A 242 -7.25 2.47 -11.08
C ILE A 242 -6.64 3.35 -10.01
N ALA A 243 -6.17 2.76 -8.90
CA ALA A 243 -5.42 3.49 -7.88
C ALA A 243 -3.91 3.35 -8.13
N ARG A 244 -3.20 4.48 -8.12
CA ARG A 244 -1.74 4.58 -8.33
C ARG A 244 -1.09 5.41 -7.24
N THR A 245 0.20 5.18 -7.00
CA THR A 245 0.96 5.89 -5.98
C THR A 245 2.37 6.24 -6.43
N PHE A 246 2.87 7.37 -5.96
CA PHE A 246 4.29 7.74 -6.06
C PHE A 246 5.12 7.24 -4.87
N SER A 247 4.50 6.53 -3.93
CA SER A 247 5.17 6.02 -2.71
C SER A 247 6.20 4.93 -2.98
N LYS A 248 6.12 4.21 -4.12
CA LYS A 248 6.92 3.02 -4.39
C LYS A 248 8.07 3.34 -5.34
N ILE A 249 7.87 3.25 -6.65
CA ILE A 249 8.95 3.46 -7.63
C ILE A 249 9.58 4.86 -7.53
N ALA A 250 8.78 5.89 -7.28
CA ALA A 250 9.23 7.28 -7.20
C ALA A 250 9.84 7.68 -5.84
N ALA A 251 9.87 6.78 -4.86
CA ALA A 251 10.42 7.02 -3.51
C ALA A 251 9.80 8.20 -2.75
N LEU A 252 8.53 8.54 -2.99
CA LEU A 252 7.84 9.68 -2.38
C LEU A 252 6.85 9.25 -1.30
N ALA A 253 7.11 8.14 -0.59
CA ALA A 253 6.18 7.58 0.41
C ALA A 253 5.81 8.59 1.50
N GLY A 254 6.78 9.28 2.09
CA GLY A 254 6.59 10.31 3.12
C GLY A 254 5.96 11.60 2.59
N MET A 255 6.05 11.85 1.27
CA MET A 255 5.57 13.08 0.65
C MET A 255 4.09 13.06 0.27
N ARG A 256 3.47 11.89 0.28
CA ARG A 256 2.02 11.66 0.11
C ARG A 256 1.43 12.13 -1.22
N LEU A 257 1.74 11.43 -2.31
CA LEU A 257 1.10 11.64 -3.62
C LEU A 257 0.63 10.32 -4.21
N GLY A 258 -0.61 10.30 -4.66
CA GLY A 258 -1.24 9.23 -5.41
C GLY A 258 -2.36 9.79 -6.27
N TYR A 259 -2.97 8.95 -7.07
CA TYR A 259 -4.06 9.35 -7.94
C TYR A 259 -4.95 8.18 -8.33
N ALA A 260 -6.18 8.51 -8.72
CA ALA A 260 -7.06 7.60 -9.44
C ALA A 260 -7.08 7.94 -10.94
N VAL A 261 -7.24 6.90 -11.76
CA VAL A 261 -7.63 7.01 -13.17
C VAL A 261 -9.00 6.33 -13.31
N ALA A 262 -10.02 7.07 -13.74
CA ALA A 262 -11.38 6.56 -13.92
C ALA A 262 -12.11 7.35 -15.00
N THR A 263 -13.32 6.92 -15.38
CA THR A 263 -14.16 7.73 -16.28
C THR A 263 -14.52 9.07 -15.62
N ALA A 264 -14.77 10.11 -16.42
CA ALA A 264 -15.01 11.45 -15.90
C ALA A 264 -16.21 11.53 -14.95
N ASP A 265 -17.28 10.77 -15.22
CA ASP A 265 -18.45 10.68 -14.36
C ASP A 265 -18.15 10.04 -13.00
N ILE A 266 -17.29 9.01 -12.96
CA ILE A 266 -16.82 8.39 -11.71
C ILE A 266 -15.95 9.39 -10.94
N VAL A 267 -15.02 10.07 -11.60
CA VAL A 267 -14.21 11.12 -10.97
C VAL A 267 -15.09 12.21 -10.36
N GLN A 268 -16.15 12.64 -11.05
CA GLN A 268 -17.10 13.62 -10.52
C GLN A 268 -17.84 13.11 -9.28
N LYS A 269 -18.23 11.84 -9.24
CA LYS A 269 -18.84 11.21 -8.04
C LYS A 269 -17.87 11.13 -6.86
N MET A 270 -16.58 10.92 -7.12
CA MET A 270 -15.53 10.81 -6.10
C MET A 270 -15.10 12.17 -5.55
N ARG A 271 -15.13 13.21 -6.36
CA ARG A 271 -14.57 14.54 -6.06
C ARG A 271 -15.11 15.17 -4.76
N PRO A 272 -16.40 15.07 -4.39
CA PRO A 272 -16.92 15.64 -3.13
C PRO A 272 -16.30 15.03 -1.86
N TYR A 273 -15.70 13.86 -1.96
CA TYR A 273 -15.10 13.12 -0.82
C TYR A 273 -13.57 13.25 -0.76
N SER A 274 -12.96 13.87 -1.79
CA SER A 274 -11.52 14.12 -1.81
C SER A 274 -11.19 15.38 -1.04
N MET A 275 -10.11 15.37 -0.25
CA MET A 275 -9.62 16.54 0.46
C MET A 275 -9.09 17.64 -0.48
N GLY A 276 -8.69 17.28 -1.70
CA GLY A 276 -8.27 18.22 -2.74
C GLY A 276 -6.94 18.95 -2.50
N SER A 277 -6.35 18.80 -1.33
CA SER A 277 -5.13 19.52 -0.93
C SER A 277 -3.90 18.64 -0.96
N ILE A 278 -3.07 18.82 -1.98
CA ILE A 278 -1.76 18.15 -2.13
C ILE A 278 -0.68 19.22 -2.03
N ASN A 279 0.39 18.93 -1.27
CA ASN A 279 1.47 19.91 -1.08
C ASN A 279 2.20 20.25 -2.39
N ALA A 280 2.73 21.47 -2.46
CA ALA A 280 3.38 22.01 -3.67
C ALA A 280 4.57 21.16 -4.11
N LEU A 281 5.44 20.78 -3.16
CA LEU A 281 6.69 20.12 -3.45
C LEU A 281 6.45 18.78 -4.14
N VAL A 282 5.53 17.97 -3.60
CA VAL A 282 5.28 16.62 -4.14
C VAL A 282 4.61 16.64 -5.51
N LYS A 283 3.82 17.67 -5.85
CA LYS A 283 3.29 17.83 -7.22
C LYS A 283 4.41 18.01 -8.24
N HIS A 284 5.39 18.87 -7.93
CA HIS A 284 6.56 19.07 -8.78
C HIS A 284 7.44 17.83 -8.84
N GLY A 285 7.68 17.16 -7.69
CA GLY A 285 8.41 15.90 -7.64
C GLY A 285 7.73 14.80 -8.44
N GLY A 286 6.41 14.65 -8.32
CA GLY A 286 5.62 13.68 -9.07
C GLY A 286 5.69 13.91 -10.58
N ALA A 287 5.54 15.16 -11.03
CA ALA A 287 5.66 15.50 -12.45
C ALA A 287 7.07 15.21 -13.02
N ALA A 288 8.11 15.45 -12.23
CA ALA A 288 9.48 15.09 -12.61
C ALA A 288 9.67 13.57 -12.67
N SER A 289 9.14 12.84 -11.69
CA SER A 289 9.23 11.37 -11.63
C SER A 289 8.59 10.70 -12.84
N LEU A 290 7.44 11.18 -13.32
CA LEU A 290 6.77 10.63 -14.51
C LEU A 290 7.64 10.73 -15.79
N LYS A 291 8.54 11.70 -15.83
CA LYS A 291 9.44 11.95 -16.97
C LYS A 291 10.77 11.20 -16.86
N ASP A 292 11.16 10.79 -15.65
CA ASP A 292 12.42 10.12 -15.40
C ASP A 292 12.27 8.59 -15.43
N THR A 293 11.95 8.08 -16.63
CA THR A 293 11.79 6.64 -16.85
C THR A 293 13.08 5.86 -16.69
N ALA A 294 14.24 6.50 -16.89
CA ALA A 294 15.54 5.88 -16.70
C ALA A 294 15.81 5.55 -15.23
N ALA A 295 15.56 6.50 -14.31
CA ALA A 295 15.68 6.26 -12.88
C ALA A 295 14.69 5.19 -12.39
N GLN A 296 13.45 5.19 -12.91
CA GLN A 296 12.48 4.14 -12.58
C GLN A 296 12.95 2.75 -13.03
N ALA A 297 13.49 2.64 -14.26
CA ALA A 297 14.04 1.39 -14.79
C ALA A 297 15.24 0.89 -13.97
N GLU A 298 16.13 1.80 -13.55
CA GLU A 298 17.26 1.47 -12.67
C GLU A 298 16.79 0.86 -11.34
N VAL A 299 15.84 1.51 -10.67
CA VAL A 299 15.27 1.00 -9.40
C VAL A 299 14.59 -0.34 -9.62
N LYS A 300 13.77 -0.49 -10.67
CA LYS A 300 13.15 -1.78 -11.02
C LYS A 300 14.19 -2.89 -11.14
N ASN A 301 15.27 -2.65 -11.90
CA ASN A 301 16.32 -3.63 -12.13
C ASN A 301 17.03 -4.02 -10.82
N LYS A 302 17.35 -3.05 -9.97
CA LYS A 302 17.94 -3.30 -8.64
C LYS A 302 17.02 -4.18 -7.78
N VAL A 303 15.74 -3.84 -7.71
CA VAL A 303 14.74 -4.61 -6.96
C VAL A 303 14.66 -6.04 -7.48
N MET A 304 14.55 -6.24 -8.78
CA MET A 304 14.44 -7.56 -9.40
C MET A 304 15.69 -8.43 -9.13
N ALA A 305 16.89 -7.84 -9.27
CA ALA A 305 18.13 -8.56 -9.03
C ALA A 305 18.26 -8.99 -7.56
N LEU A 306 18.00 -8.09 -6.61
CA LEU A 306 18.07 -8.39 -5.18
C LEU A 306 16.98 -9.36 -4.74
N ARG A 307 15.75 -9.21 -5.24
CA ARG A 307 14.65 -10.15 -4.99
C ARG A 307 15.02 -11.55 -5.45
N LYS A 308 15.45 -11.70 -6.70
CA LYS A 308 15.87 -13.00 -7.27
C LYS A 308 17.00 -13.63 -6.46
N LYS A 309 18.04 -12.86 -6.12
CA LYS A 309 19.16 -13.35 -5.32
C LYS A 309 18.68 -13.87 -3.95
N THR A 310 17.93 -13.04 -3.21
CA THR A 310 17.50 -13.35 -1.84
C THR A 310 16.54 -14.55 -1.81
N THR A 311 15.54 -14.60 -2.70
CA THR A 311 14.59 -15.72 -2.76
C THR A 311 15.29 -17.02 -3.17
N SER A 312 16.27 -16.99 -4.09
CA SER A 312 17.07 -18.16 -4.44
C SER A 312 17.89 -18.67 -3.26
N GLU A 313 18.51 -17.78 -2.46
CA GLU A 313 19.25 -18.17 -1.25
C GLU A 313 18.32 -18.80 -0.19
N LEU A 314 17.15 -18.21 0.05
CA LEU A 314 16.17 -18.75 1.00
C LEU A 314 15.66 -20.12 0.58
N ASN A 315 15.32 -20.30 -0.71
CA ASN A 315 14.88 -21.58 -1.24
C ASN A 315 15.99 -22.65 -1.14
N ALA A 316 17.25 -22.26 -1.35
CA ALA A 316 18.40 -23.18 -1.18
C ALA A 316 18.59 -23.59 0.30
N LEU A 317 18.18 -22.76 1.24
CA LEU A 317 18.15 -23.11 2.67
C LEU A 317 16.93 -23.95 3.07
N GLY A 318 16.01 -24.24 2.13
CA GLY A 318 14.79 -25.01 2.37
C GLY A 318 13.57 -24.18 2.82
N TYR A 319 13.62 -22.86 2.70
CA TYR A 319 12.50 -21.96 3.03
C TYR A 319 11.82 -21.49 1.76
N GLU A 320 10.60 -21.97 1.51
CA GLU A 320 9.83 -21.65 0.32
C GLU A 320 9.44 -20.18 0.28
N THR A 321 9.67 -19.54 -0.87
CA THR A 321 9.23 -18.16 -1.14
C THR A 321 8.12 -18.16 -2.17
N LEU A 322 7.10 -17.28 -1.96
CA LEU A 322 6.08 -17.09 -2.99
C LEU A 322 6.65 -16.30 -4.17
N PRO A 323 6.21 -16.63 -5.41
CA PRO A 323 6.56 -15.83 -6.58
C PRO A 323 6.04 -14.40 -6.39
N SER A 324 6.87 -13.41 -6.67
CA SER A 324 6.52 -12.02 -6.47
C SER A 324 6.94 -11.14 -7.64
N GLU A 325 6.05 -10.25 -8.02
CA GLU A 325 6.24 -9.20 -9.03
C GLU A 325 6.23 -7.79 -8.40
N THR A 326 6.71 -7.68 -7.14
CA THR A 326 6.72 -6.44 -6.37
C THR A 326 8.11 -6.13 -5.81
N ASN A 327 8.25 -5.05 -5.05
CA ASN A 327 9.45 -4.73 -4.27
C ASN A 327 9.46 -5.40 -2.88
N PHE A 328 8.82 -6.55 -2.76
CA PHE A 328 8.83 -7.42 -1.57
C PHE A 328 8.54 -8.86 -1.99
N PHE A 329 8.69 -9.79 -1.05
CA PHE A 329 8.28 -11.18 -1.21
C PHE A 329 7.77 -11.75 0.11
N MET A 330 7.07 -12.88 0.04
CA MET A 330 6.70 -13.68 1.22
C MET A 330 7.58 -14.93 1.29
N VAL A 331 7.99 -15.29 2.51
CA VAL A 331 8.71 -16.54 2.79
C VAL A 331 7.97 -17.33 3.87
N SER A 332 7.77 -18.62 3.63
CA SER A 332 7.22 -19.56 4.63
C SER A 332 8.30 -19.89 5.65
N ILE A 333 8.04 -19.56 6.92
CA ILE A 333 8.99 -19.77 8.01
C ILE A 333 8.62 -20.91 8.96
N GLY A 334 7.50 -21.60 8.71
CA GLY A 334 7.06 -22.79 9.43
C GLY A 334 6.65 -22.56 10.89
N ARG A 335 6.66 -21.33 11.37
CA ARG A 335 6.22 -20.93 12.73
C ARG A 335 5.55 -19.56 12.71
N GLU A 336 4.85 -19.22 13.80
CA GLU A 336 4.16 -17.93 13.93
C GLU A 336 5.11 -16.74 13.73
N VAL A 337 4.71 -15.81 12.87
CA VAL A 337 5.54 -14.66 12.45
C VAL A 337 5.71 -13.61 13.56
N VAL A 338 4.74 -13.47 14.47
CA VAL A 338 4.76 -12.41 15.49
C VAL A 338 6.01 -12.45 16.38
N PRO A 339 6.39 -13.59 16.99
CA PRO A 339 7.65 -13.67 17.74
C PRO A 339 8.89 -13.42 16.87
N VAL A 340 8.86 -13.86 15.63
CA VAL A 340 9.97 -13.74 14.68
C VAL A 340 10.27 -12.28 14.33
N ILE A 341 9.25 -11.44 14.22
CA ILE A 341 9.42 -9.99 13.98
C ILE A 341 10.31 -9.38 15.09
N GLU A 342 10.09 -9.74 16.34
CA GLU A 342 10.90 -9.25 17.46
C GLU A 342 12.33 -9.82 17.46
N GLU A 343 12.51 -11.08 17.02
CA GLU A 343 13.85 -11.67 16.86
C GLU A 343 14.67 -10.92 15.80
N PHE A 344 14.07 -10.60 14.65
CA PHE A 344 14.71 -9.77 13.62
C PHE A 344 15.02 -8.36 14.11
N ARG A 345 14.07 -7.74 14.83
CA ARG A 345 14.26 -6.39 15.37
C ARG A 345 15.45 -6.31 16.31
N LYS A 346 15.65 -7.30 17.19
CA LYS A 346 16.83 -7.39 18.08
C LYS A 346 18.14 -7.47 17.30
N LYS A 347 18.10 -7.90 16.03
CA LYS A 347 19.25 -7.97 15.12
C LYS A 347 19.34 -6.74 14.18
N GLY A 348 18.58 -5.69 14.47
CA GLY A 348 18.59 -4.46 13.68
C GLY A 348 17.95 -4.60 12.29
N VAL A 349 16.94 -5.48 12.15
CA VAL A 349 16.19 -5.67 10.91
C VAL A 349 14.68 -5.57 11.18
N ALA A 350 13.99 -4.67 10.52
CA ALA A 350 12.53 -4.57 10.57
C ALA A 350 11.92 -5.32 9.38
N VAL A 351 11.14 -6.36 9.65
CA VAL A 351 10.39 -7.12 8.63
C VAL A 351 8.89 -6.81 8.68
N GLY A 352 8.12 -7.29 7.70
CA GLY A 352 6.69 -6.98 7.57
C GLY A 352 5.86 -7.44 8.77
N ARG A 353 4.73 -6.75 8.99
CA ARG A 353 3.74 -7.12 10.00
C ARG A 353 3.10 -8.49 9.67
N PRO A 354 2.38 -9.13 10.62
CA PRO A 354 1.60 -10.33 10.31
C PRO A 354 0.45 -10.02 9.32
N PHE A 355 0.09 -11.04 8.52
CA PHE A 355 -0.98 -10.99 7.52
C PHE A 355 -1.92 -12.18 7.68
N PRO A 356 -2.78 -12.22 8.71
CA PRO A 356 -3.76 -13.31 8.83
C PRO A 356 -4.61 -13.48 7.56
N PRO A 357 -4.93 -14.73 7.18
CA PRO A 357 -4.64 -15.99 7.86
C PRO A 357 -3.22 -16.56 7.60
N MET A 358 -2.36 -15.89 6.87
CA MET A 358 -0.98 -16.33 6.55
C MET A 358 -0.02 -16.06 7.73
N THR A 359 -0.31 -16.62 8.92
CA THR A 359 0.41 -16.30 10.17
C THR A 359 1.81 -16.91 10.25
N THR A 360 2.14 -17.87 9.36
CA THR A 360 3.45 -18.52 9.26
C THR A 360 4.29 -18.04 8.08
N HIS A 361 3.85 -16.99 7.40
CA HIS A 361 4.55 -16.37 6.28
C HIS A 361 5.03 -14.97 6.66
N MET A 362 6.30 -14.70 6.45
CA MET A 362 6.92 -13.40 6.70
C MET A 362 7.07 -12.63 5.39
N ARG A 363 6.57 -11.37 5.37
CA ARG A 363 6.82 -10.47 4.24
C ARG A 363 8.11 -9.70 4.45
N VAL A 364 8.95 -9.65 3.43
CA VAL A 364 10.23 -8.94 3.43
C VAL A 364 10.25 -7.97 2.26
N SER A 365 10.42 -6.67 2.54
CA SER A 365 10.65 -5.65 1.51
C SER A 365 12.07 -5.77 0.96
N ILE A 366 12.26 -5.38 -0.29
CA ILE A 366 13.60 -5.31 -0.88
C ILE A 366 14.25 -3.99 -0.49
N GLY A 367 15.32 -4.10 0.28
CA GLY A 367 16.21 -3.00 0.68
C GLY A 367 17.43 -2.86 -0.23
N THR A 368 18.41 -2.07 0.21
CA THR A 368 19.74 -1.99 -0.41
C THR A 368 20.47 -3.35 -0.31
N ALA A 369 21.56 -3.49 -1.05
CA ALA A 369 22.38 -4.71 -0.98
C ALA A 369 22.86 -5.01 0.45
N ASP A 370 23.26 -3.97 1.19
CA ASP A 370 23.71 -4.09 2.59
C ASP A 370 22.56 -4.48 3.54
N GLU A 371 21.39 -3.88 3.39
CA GLU A 371 20.21 -4.24 4.18
C GLU A 371 19.78 -5.69 3.92
N MET A 372 19.81 -6.13 2.66
CA MET A 372 19.50 -7.52 2.31
C MET A 372 20.57 -8.50 2.83
N ALA A 373 21.85 -8.10 2.86
CA ALA A 373 22.92 -8.91 3.48
C ALA A 373 22.71 -9.03 5.00
N ARG A 374 22.36 -7.94 5.69
CA ARG A 374 22.01 -7.95 7.12
C ARG A 374 20.80 -8.85 7.39
N PHE A 375 19.77 -8.76 6.54
CA PHE A 375 18.61 -9.66 6.64
C PHE A 375 19.02 -11.13 6.51
N MET A 376 19.82 -11.49 5.51
CA MET A 376 20.26 -12.89 5.30
C MET A 376 21.13 -13.40 6.45
N THR A 377 21.98 -12.55 7.04
CA THR A 377 22.76 -12.89 8.25
C THR A 377 21.83 -13.17 9.41
N ALA A 378 20.91 -12.25 9.72
CA ALA A 378 19.93 -12.42 10.79
C ALA A 378 19.04 -13.66 10.53
N PHE A 379 18.62 -13.89 9.29
CA PHE A 379 17.80 -15.04 8.94
C PHE A 379 18.51 -16.38 9.23
N LYS A 380 19.78 -16.53 8.85
CA LYS A 380 20.56 -17.76 9.08
C LYS A 380 20.82 -18.04 10.56
N GLU A 381 20.89 -16.99 11.39
CA GLU A 381 21.03 -17.12 12.84
C GLU A 381 19.73 -17.53 13.53
N ILE A 382 18.59 -16.99 13.07
CA ILE A 382 17.24 -17.27 13.61
C ILE A 382 16.72 -18.63 13.09
N PHE A 383 17.02 -18.94 11.85
CA PHE A 383 16.56 -20.13 11.13
C PHE A 383 17.74 -20.94 10.62
N PRO A 384 18.16 -21.98 11.35
CA PRO A 384 19.18 -22.88 10.84
C PRO A 384 18.68 -23.60 9.59
N PRO A 385 19.60 -24.06 8.69
CA PRO A 385 19.22 -24.78 7.48
C PRO A 385 18.26 -25.92 7.81
N ALA A 386 17.15 -26.01 7.08
CA ALA A 386 16.20 -27.09 7.24
C ALA A 386 16.95 -28.42 7.01
N LYS A 387 16.94 -29.34 7.99
CA LYS A 387 17.52 -30.67 7.81
C LYS A 387 16.84 -31.31 6.61
N LYS A 388 17.60 -31.62 5.57
CA LYS A 388 17.10 -32.46 4.47
C LYS A 388 16.53 -33.74 5.11
N GLN A 389 15.23 -33.94 4.98
CA GLN A 389 14.66 -35.25 5.28
C GLN A 389 15.35 -36.24 4.35
N THR A 390 16.30 -36.97 4.87
CA THR A 390 16.80 -38.20 4.23
C THR A 390 15.58 -39.12 4.17
N THR A 391 14.96 -39.22 3.03
CA THR A 391 14.07 -40.35 2.73
C THR A 391 14.92 -41.60 2.92
N ALA A 392 14.80 -42.19 4.13
CA ALA A 392 15.28 -43.54 4.35
C ALA A 392 14.48 -44.43 3.42
N GLY A 393 15.15 -44.95 2.40
CA GLY A 393 14.58 -45.97 1.56
C GLY A 393 14.16 -47.15 2.41
N VAL A 394 12.93 -47.59 2.21
CA VAL A 394 12.47 -48.96 2.50
C VAL A 394 12.07 -49.57 1.14
#